data_bca60ec25e386dde618dee9f7837d710
#
_entry.id   bca60ec25e386dde618dee9f7837d710
#
_cell.length_a   1.000
_cell.length_b   1.000
_cell.length_c   1.000
_cell.angle_alpha   90.00
_cell.angle_beta   90.00
_cell.angle_gamma   90.00
#
_symmetry.space_group_name_H-M   'P 1'
#
loop_
_entity.id
_entity.type
_entity.pdbx_description
1 polymer ?
#
loop_
_entity_poly.entity_id
_entity_poly.type
_entity_poly.pdbx_seq_one_letter_code
_entity_poly.pdbx_strand_id
1 'polypeptide(L)'
;MAHIVFTQQLKRFTDTPEFDTPASTLRAALDAAFALNPQLRGYLLDDQGHLRGNVVAFIDGRRCHERVRLDDALRPDSRVHVMQALSGG
;
A
#
# COMPACT_ATOMS: atom_id res chain seq x y z
N MET A 1 -10.07 9.28 9.30
CA MET A 1 -9.81 8.32 8.25
C MET A 1 -8.32 8.08 8.11
N ALA A 2 -7.93 6.87 7.77
CA ALA A 2 -6.52 6.60 7.51
C ALA A 2 -6.07 7.32 6.24
N HIS A 3 -4.85 7.82 6.24
CA HIS A 3 -4.28 8.58 5.12
C HIS A 3 -3.25 7.72 4.41
N ILE A 4 -3.41 7.53 3.11
CA ILE A 4 -2.58 6.64 2.30
C ILE A 4 -1.70 7.46 1.36
N VAL A 5 -0.39 7.18 1.39
CA VAL A 5 0.59 7.87 0.55
C VAL A 5 1.48 6.83 -0.12
N PHE A 6 1.78 7.04 -1.38
CA PHE A 6 2.73 6.21 -2.13
C PHE A 6 3.99 7.02 -2.42
N THR A 7 5.13 6.35 -2.46
CA THR A 7 6.39 7.03 -2.74
C THR A 7 6.51 7.40 -4.21
N GLN A 8 7.42 8.33 -4.49
CA GLN A 8 7.64 8.82 -5.84
C GLN A 8 8.15 7.76 -6.82
N GLN A 9 8.74 6.70 -6.31
CA GLN A 9 9.21 5.61 -7.17
C GLN A 9 8.08 5.03 -8.01
N LEU A 10 6.92 4.84 -7.39
CA LEU A 10 5.75 4.32 -8.08
C LEU A 10 5.19 5.32 -9.08
N LYS A 11 5.32 6.60 -8.83
CA LYS A 11 4.80 7.64 -9.71
C LYS A 11 5.43 7.63 -11.09
N ARG A 12 6.61 7.03 -11.22
CA ARG A 12 7.27 6.87 -12.52
C ARG A 12 6.55 5.91 -13.43
N PHE A 13 5.78 4.99 -12.86
CA PHE A 13 5.17 3.89 -13.62
C PHE A 13 3.67 4.07 -13.77
N THR A 14 3.02 4.70 -12.80
CA THR A 14 1.58 4.85 -12.79
C THR A 14 1.18 5.97 -11.85
N ASP A 15 -0.05 6.45 -11.97
CA ASP A 15 -0.57 7.44 -11.05
C ASP A 15 -0.75 6.84 -9.67
N THR A 16 -0.29 7.55 -8.65
CA THR A 16 -0.41 7.12 -7.28
C THR A 16 -1.33 8.07 -6.53
N PRO A 17 -2.52 7.60 -6.13
CA PRO A 17 -3.44 8.47 -5.39
C PRO A 17 -2.92 8.70 -3.97
N GLU A 18 -3.11 9.91 -3.49
CA GLU A 18 -2.95 10.21 -2.07
C GLU A 18 -4.35 10.52 -1.56
N PHE A 19 -4.81 9.78 -0.57
CA PHE A 19 -6.22 9.88 -0.19
C PHE A 19 -6.46 9.40 1.23
N ASP A 20 -7.64 9.74 1.74
CA ASP A 20 -8.13 9.26 3.03
C ASP A 20 -9.14 8.15 2.82
N THR A 21 -9.16 7.18 3.71
CA THR A 21 -10.08 6.06 3.62
C THR A 21 -10.57 5.63 5.00
N PRO A 22 -11.84 5.21 5.12
CA PRO A 22 -12.34 4.65 6.38
C PRO A 22 -11.90 3.20 6.62
N ALA A 23 -11.04 2.66 5.76
CA ALA A 23 -10.60 1.29 5.89
C ALA A 23 -9.98 1.02 7.27
N SER A 24 -10.26 -0.16 7.81
CA SER A 24 -9.74 -0.57 9.11
C SER A 24 -8.63 -1.61 9.01
N THR A 25 -8.27 -2.01 7.81
CA THR A 25 -7.14 -2.91 7.57
C THR A 25 -6.32 -2.42 6.40
N LEU A 26 -5.06 -2.85 6.36
CA LEU A 26 -4.18 -2.51 5.23
C LEU A 26 -4.76 -3.04 3.92
N ARG A 27 -5.30 -4.26 3.91
CA ARG A 27 -5.90 -4.85 2.71
C ARG A 27 -7.01 -3.95 2.16
N ALA A 28 -7.91 -3.53 3.02
CA ALA A 28 -9.03 -2.69 2.59
C ALA A 28 -8.54 -1.33 2.07
N ALA A 29 -7.50 -0.78 2.69
CA ALA A 29 -6.92 0.49 2.24
C ALA A 29 -6.29 0.35 0.87
N LEU A 30 -5.57 -0.75 0.62
CA LEU A 30 -4.99 -1.01 -0.70
C LEU A 30 -6.06 -1.25 -1.75
N ASP A 31 -7.12 -1.97 -1.39
CA ASP A 31 -8.25 -2.18 -2.31
C ASP A 31 -8.88 -0.85 -2.71
N ALA A 32 -8.99 0.08 -1.77
CA ALA A 32 -9.49 1.42 -2.10
C ALA A 32 -8.58 2.14 -3.09
N ALA A 33 -7.26 2.00 -2.93
CA ALA A 33 -6.31 2.57 -3.88
C ALA A 33 -6.46 1.94 -5.26
N PHE A 34 -6.66 0.62 -5.33
CA PHE A 34 -6.81 -0.07 -6.60
C PHE A 34 -8.11 0.30 -7.30
N ALA A 35 -9.14 0.67 -6.55
CA ALA A 35 -10.37 1.19 -7.12
C ALA A 35 -10.13 2.54 -7.81
N LEU A 36 -9.22 3.34 -7.28
CA LEU A 36 -8.85 4.62 -7.88
C LEU A 36 -7.93 4.44 -9.09
N ASN A 37 -7.03 3.47 -9.02
CA ASN A 37 -6.12 3.15 -10.13
C ASN A 37 -5.82 1.66 -10.15
N PRO A 38 -6.51 0.89 -10.99
CA PRO A 38 -6.33 -0.58 -11.04
C PRO A 38 -4.91 -1.01 -11.39
N GLN A 39 -4.13 -0.19 -12.08
CA GLN A 39 -2.76 -0.55 -12.44
C GLN A 39 -1.86 -0.71 -11.22
N LEU A 40 -2.18 -0.03 -10.13
CA LEU A 40 -1.38 -0.13 -8.91
C LEU A 40 -1.27 -1.56 -8.39
N ARG A 41 -2.32 -2.36 -8.56
CA ARG A 41 -2.32 -3.72 -8.04
C ARG A 41 -1.15 -4.53 -8.60
N GLY A 42 -0.90 -4.42 -9.90
CA GLY A 42 0.18 -5.17 -10.54
C GLY A 42 1.57 -4.77 -10.06
N TYR A 43 1.74 -3.53 -9.62
CA TYR A 43 3.01 -3.07 -9.09
C TYR A 43 3.23 -3.45 -7.64
N LEU A 44 2.17 -3.59 -6.87
CA LEU A 44 2.26 -3.80 -5.43
C LEU A 44 2.06 -5.25 -5.01
N LEU A 45 1.22 -6.00 -5.71
CA LEU A 45 0.87 -7.36 -5.36
C LEU A 45 1.27 -8.32 -6.47
N ASP A 46 1.61 -9.55 -6.06
CA ASP A 46 1.88 -10.62 -7.01
C ASP A 46 0.57 -11.31 -7.43
N ASP A 47 0.68 -12.40 -8.20
CA ASP A 47 -0.48 -13.11 -8.73
C ASP A 47 -1.38 -13.68 -7.64
N GLN A 48 -0.83 -13.93 -6.47
CA GLN A 48 -1.57 -14.49 -5.35
C GLN A 48 -2.14 -13.41 -4.43
N GLY A 49 -1.91 -12.14 -4.76
CA GLY A 49 -2.38 -11.05 -3.93
C GLY A 49 -1.48 -10.77 -2.73
N HIS A 50 -0.28 -11.31 -2.72
CA HIS A 50 0.70 -11.04 -1.68
C HIS A 50 1.53 -9.81 -2.04
N LEU A 51 1.98 -9.09 -1.03
CA LEU A 51 2.83 -7.93 -1.24
C LEU A 51 4.14 -8.36 -1.89
N ARG A 52 4.53 -7.72 -2.99
CA ARG A 52 5.77 -8.06 -3.69
C ARG A 52 6.98 -7.84 -2.78
N GLY A 53 8.04 -8.61 -3.04
CA GLY A 53 9.24 -8.56 -2.20
C GLY A 53 9.91 -7.19 -2.14
N ASN A 54 9.77 -6.39 -3.20
CA ASN A 54 10.36 -5.06 -3.26
C ASN A 54 9.41 -3.97 -2.77
N VAL A 55 8.27 -4.33 -2.22
CA VAL A 55 7.28 -3.38 -1.72
C VAL A 55 7.18 -3.50 -0.21
N VAL A 56 7.16 -2.36 0.46
CA VAL A 56 7.04 -2.29 1.91
C VAL A 56 5.92 -1.31 2.24
N ALA A 57 5.07 -1.67 3.19
CA ALA A 57 4.06 -0.78 3.71
C ALA A 57 4.39 -0.43 5.15
N PHE A 58 4.40 0.85 5.46
CA PHE A 58 4.57 1.35 6.82
C PHE A 58 3.25 1.88 7.33
N ILE A 59 2.88 1.47 8.53
CA ILE A 59 1.68 1.94 9.20
C ILE A 59 2.15 2.67 10.46
N ASP A 60 1.93 3.98 10.48
CA ASP A 60 2.36 4.85 11.59
C ASP A 60 3.85 4.67 11.91
N GLY A 61 4.66 4.58 10.84
CA GLY A 61 6.10 4.47 10.97
C GLY A 61 6.63 3.06 11.23
N ARG A 62 5.77 2.06 11.27
CA ARG A 62 6.16 0.67 11.49
C ARG A 62 5.84 -0.17 10.26
N ARG A 63 6.71 -1.11 9.93
CA ARG A 63 6.44 -2.05 8.85
C ARG A 63 5.20 -2.86 9.15
N CYS A 64 4.41 -3.15 8.11
CA CYS A 64 3.29 -4.08 8.27
C CYS A 64 3.84 -5.45 8.69
N HIS A 65 3.07 -6.16 9.52
CA HIS A 65 3.46 -7.46 10.02
C HIS A 65 3.16 -8.57 9.02
N GLU A 66 2.04 -8.45 8.35
CA GLU A 66 1.51 -9.54 7.53
C GLU A 66 1.53 -9.13 6.06
N ARG A 67 2.39 -9.80 5.26
CA ARG A 67 2.57 -9.48 3.84
C ARG A 67 1.67 -10.30 2.93
N VAL A 68 1.02 -11.33 3.46
CA VAL A 68 0.17 -12.21 2.69
C VAL A 68 -1.29 -11.80 2.78
N ARG A 69 -1.82 -11.74 3.98
CA ARG A 69 -3.22 -11.33 4.19
C ARG A 69 -3.40 -9.82 4.19
N LEU A 70 -2.35 -9.11 4.60
CA LEU A 70 -2.37 -7.65 4.72
C LEU A 70 -3.45 -7.18 5.68
N ASP A 71 -3.65 -7.94 6.76
CA ASP A 71 -4.73 -7.70 7.71
C ASP A 71 -4.30 -6.87 8.91
N ASP A 72 -3.14 -6.21 8.83
CA ASP A 72 -2.75 -5.27 9.87
C ASP A 72 -3.84 -4.24 10.09
N ALA A 73 -4.15 -3.98 11.35
CA ALA A 73 -5.23 -3.06 11.71
C ALA A 73 -4.82 -1.61 11.48
N LEU A 74 -5.75 -0.81 11.01
CA LEU A 74 -5.57 0.63 10.87
C LEU A 74 -6.50 1.35 11.83
N ARG A 75 -5.98 2.40 12.47
CA ARG A 75 -6.79 3.29 13.30
C ARG A 75 -7.34 4.41 12.44
N PRO A 76 -8.37 5.12 12.91
CA PRO A 76 -8.95 6.22 12.13
C PRO A 76 -7.96 7.32 11.76
N ASP A 77 -6.87 7.46 12.51
CA ASP A 77 -5.86 8.49 12.25
C ASP A 77 -4.55 7.90 11.74
N SER A 78 -4.54 6.63 11.34
CA SER A 78 -3.32 5.97 10.86
C SER A 78 -2.83 6.61 9.57
N ARG A 79 -1.50 6.62 9.41
CA ARG A 79 -0.85 7.03 8.17
C ARG A 79 -0.16 5.82 7.57
N VAL A 80 -0.47 5.55 6.30
CA VAL A 80 0.09 4.42 5.59
C VAL A 80 0.98 4.95 4.48
N HIS A 81 2.24 4.53 4.48
CA HIS A 81 3.20 4.85 3.43
C HIS A 81 3.57 3.57 2.71
N VAL A 82 3.30 3.52 1.41
CA VAL A 82 3.65 2.37 0.61
C VAL A 82 4.85 2.73 -0.24
N MET A 83 5.92 1.96 -0.09
CA MET A 83 7.20 2.22 -0.74
C MET A 83 7.58 1.06 -1.63
N GLN A 84 8.08 1.38 -2.82
CA GLN A 84 8.70 0.38 -3.67
C GLN A 84 10.20 0.62 -3.65
N ALA A 85 10.93 -0.38 -3.20
CA ALA A 85 12.38 -0.31 -3.20
C ALA A 85 12.88 -0.45 -4.63
N LEU A 86 13.94 0.28 -4.97
CA LEU A 86 14.63 0.03 -6.21
C LEU A 86 15.22 -1.37 -6.14
N SER A 87 14.88 -2.18 -7.11
CA SER A 87 15.42 -3.53 -7.18
C SER A 87 16.85 -3.44 -7.65
N GLY A 88 17.69 -3.01 -6.80
CA GLY A 88 19.11 -3.03 -7.13
C GLY A 88 19.76 -4.22 -6.54
N GLY A 89 18.98 -4.89 -5.90
CA GLY A 89 19.60 -5.97 -5.24
C GLY A 89 18.73 -7.07 -5.11
#